data_eac9675f5ed1032b8fbea6b293ec415e
#
_entry.id   eac9675f5ed1032b8fbea6b293ec415e
#
_cell.length_a   1.000
_cell.length_b   1.000
_cell.length_c   1.000
_cell.angle_alpha   90.00
_cell.angle_beta   90.00
_cell.angle_gamma   90.00
#
_symmetry.space_group_name_H-M   'P 1'
#
loop_
_entity.id
_entity.type
_entity.pdbx_description
1 polymer ?
#
loop_
_entity_poly.entity_id
_entity_poly.type
_entity_poly.pdbx_seq_one_letter_code
_entity_poly.pdbx_strand_id
1 'polypeptide(L)'
;MKFVTNEKLTIVGAAGMIGSNMAQTAIMMNLTPNICLYDPYAPGLEGVAEELYHCGFEGVNITYTSDIKEALTDAKYIINSGGAPVKPA
;
A
#
# COMPACT_ATOMS: atom_id res chain seq x y z
N MET A 1 -13.20 -10.27 -12.80
CA MET A 1 -13.17 -10.10 -11.34
C MET A 1 -13.64 -8.70 -10.99
N LYS A 2 -14.56 -8.61 -10.06
CA LYS A 2 -15.15 -7.32 -9.69
C LYS A 2 -14.48 -6.73 -8.46
N PHE A 3 -14.05 -5.49 -8.57
CA PHE A 3 -13.53 -4.75 -7.43
C PHE A 3 -14.64 -3.93 -6.77
N VAL A 4 -14.52 -3.68 -5.47
CA VAL A 4 -15.49 -2.87 -4.74
C VAL A 4 -15.48 -1.43 -5.26
N THR A 5 -14.31 -0.90 -5.59
CA THR A 5 -14.13 0.44 -6.12
C THR A 5 -12.93 0.48 -7.04
N ASN A 6 -12.81 1.52 -7.85
CA ASN A 6 -11.62 1.79 -8.65
C ASN A 6 -10.76 2.90 -8.06
N GLU A 7 -11.15 3.40 -6.90
CA GLU A 7 -10.45 4.49 -6.26
C GLU A 7 -9.09 4.05 -5.70
N LYS A 8 -8.15 4.98 -5.65
CA LYS A 8 -6.81 4.71 -5.15
C LYS A 8 -6.83 4.49 -3.64
N LEU A 9 -6.25 3.39 -3.21
CA LEU A 9 -6.02 3.08 -1.80
C LEU A 9 -4.53 3.22 -1.52
N THR A 10 -4.18 4.08 -0.58
CA THR A 10 -2.79 4.25 -0.16
C THR A 10 -2.61 3.61 1.21
N ILE A 11 -1.56 2.80 1.32
CA ILE A 11 -1.20 2.15 2.58
C ILE A 11 0.07 2.81 3.10
N VAL A 12 -0.05 3.50 4.22
CA VAL A 12 1.04 4.20 4.89
C VAL A 12 1.72 3.25 5.87
N GLY A 13 3.04 3.16 5.80
CA GLY A 13 3.79 2.20 6.60
C GLY A 13 3.86 0.84 5.95
N ALA A 14 3.80 0.79 4.62
CA ALA A 14 3.66 -0.46 3.87
C ALA A 14 4.89 -1.37 3.94
N ALA A 15 6.06 -0.84 4.28
CA ALA A 15 7.25 -1.65 4.43
C ALA A 15 7.26 -2.46 5.73
N GLY A 16 6.40 -2.11 6.69
CA GLY A 16 6.26 -2.87 7.93
C GLY A 16 5.41 -4.11 7.73
N MET A 17 5.51 -5.03 8.69
CA MET A 17 4.77 -6.30 8.61
C MET A 17 3.26 -6.08 8.55
N ILE A 18 2.72 -5.22 9.38
CA ILE A 18 1.27 -4.96 9.41
C ILE A 18 0.82 -4.31 8.10
N GLY A 19 1.57 -3.32 7.62
CA GLY A 19 1.23 -2.64 6.37
C GLY A 19 1.26 -3.56 5.17
N SER A 20 2.26 -4.42 5.06
CA SER A 20 2.34 -5.38 3.96
C SER A 20 1.20 -6.39 4.02
N ASN A 21 0.83 -6.85 5.21
CA ASN A 21 -0.31 -7.75 5.38
C ASN A 21 -1.63 -7.08 5.01
N MET A 22 -1.79 -5.80 5.33
CA MET A 22 -2.98 -5.03 4.94
C MET A 22 -3.07 -4.90 3.42
N ALA A 23 -1.94 -4.65 2.75
CA ALA A 23 -1.91 -4.57 1.30
C ALA A 23 -2.35 -5.89 0.68
N GLN A 24 -1.80 -7.00 1.15
CA GLN A 24 -2.16 -8.32 0.67
C GLN A 24 -3.64 -8.62 0.89
N THR A 25 -4.15 -8.30 2.06
CA THR A 25 -5.56 -8.51 2.39
C THR A 25 -6.48 -7.69 1.49
N ALA A 26 -6.14 -6.42 1.26
CA ALA A 26 -6.92 -5.55 0.39
C ALA A 26 -7.01 -6.12 -1.03
N ILE A 27 -5.90 -6.64 -1.54
CA ILE A 27 -5.86 -7.27 -2.86
C ILE A 27 -6.72 -8.55 -2.88
N MET A 28 -6.57 -9.39 -1.87
CA MET A 28 -7.33 -10.65 -1.78
C MET A 28 -8.83 -10.41 -1.69
N MET A 29 -9.24 -9.32 -1.07
CA MET A 29 -10.65 -8.96 -0.95
C MET A 29 -11.19 -8.20 -2.16
N ASN A 30 -10.37 -7.96 -3.16
CA ASN A 30 -10.74 -7.22 -4.37
C ASN A 30 -11.33 -5.84 -4.06
N LEU A 31 -10.73 -5.13 -3.10
CA LEU A 31 -11.24 -3.82 -2.71
C LEU A 31 -11.06 -2.81 -3.83
N THR A 32 -9.88 -2.73 -4.40
CA THR A 32 -9.58 -1.83 -5.51
C THR A 32 -8.40 -2.37 -6.32
N PRO A 33 -8.37 -2.11 -7.64
CA PRO A 33 -7.20 -2.46 -8.44
C PRO A 33 -6.04 -1.48 -8.28
N ASN A 34 -6.24 -0.34 -7.63
CA ASN A 34 -5.23 0.71 -7.54
C ASN A 34 -4.69 0.83 -6.12
N ILE A 35 -3.56 0.19 -5.88
CA ILE A 35 -2.90 0.15 -4.57
C ILE A 35 -1.61 0.95 -4.63
N CYS A 36 -1.44 1.90 -3.72
CA CYS A 36 -0.20 2.63 -3.56
C CYS A 36 0.41 2.32 -2.20
N LEU A 37 1.66 1.90 -2.21
CA LEU A 37 2.41 1.60 -0.99
C LEU A 37 3.31 2.78 -0.64
N TYR A 38 3.20 3.28 0.57
CA TYR A 38 4.05 4.35 1.04
C TYR A 38 4.80 3.95 2.29
N ASP A 39 6.08 4.23 2.30
CA ASP A 39 6.91 4.11 3.49
C ASP A 39 8.15 4.98 3.29
N PRO A 40 8.64 5.69 4.30
CA PRO A 40 9.90 6.42 4.17
C PRO A 40 11.09 5.48 3.96
N TYR A 41 10.94 4.19 4.26
CA TYR A 41 12.01 3.20 4.07
C TYR A 41 11.88 2.55 2.68
N ALA A 42 12.43 3.21 1.67
CA ALA A 42 12.28 2.79 0.28
C ALA A 42 12.74 1.37 -0.05
N PRO A 43 13.88 0.87 0.49
CA PRO A 43 14.29 -0.51 0.19
C PRO A 43 13.27 -1.56 0.61
N GLY A 44 12.59 -1.34 1.72
CA GLY A 44 11.54 -2.25 2.17
C GLY A 44 10.32 -2.24 1.26
N LEU A 45 9.97 -1.06 0.71
CA LEU A 45 8.85 -0.93 -0.21
C LEU A 45 9.03 -1.75 -1.47
N GLU A 46 10.20 -1.69 -2.06
CA GLU A 46 10.49 -2.44 -3.28
C GLU A 46 10.30 -3.94 -3.05
N GLY A 47 10.78 -4.44 -1.93
CA GLY A 47 10.59 -5.85 -1.57
C GLY A 47 9.13 -6.24 -1.43
N VAL A 48 8.33 -5.42 -0.77
CA VAL A 48 6.90 -5.67 -0.60
C VAL A 48 6.18 -5.65 -1.95
N ALA A 49 6.49 -4.68 -2.79
CA ALA A 49 5.88 -4.57 -4.12
C ALA A 49 6.18 -5.81 -4.97
N GLU A 50 7.43 -6.27 -4.97
CA GLU A 50 7.83 -7.45 -5.70
C GLU A 50 7.11 -8.70 -5.19
N GLU A 51 6.99 -8.84 -3.88
CA GLU A 51 6.27 -9.94 -3.27
C GLU A 51 4.82 -10.00 -3.73
N LEU A 52 4.16 -8.84 -3.77
CA LEU A 52 2.78 -8.75 -4.21
C LEU A 52 2.63 -9.08 -5.69
N TYR A 53 3.58 -8.66 -6.52
CA TYR A 53 3.59 -9.04 -7.93
C TYR A 53 3.72 -10.54 -8.12
N HIS A 54 4.55 -11.19 -7.31
CA HIS A 54 4.76 -12.63 -7.41
C HIS A 54 3.56 -13.44 -6.96
N CYS A 55 2.63 -12.85 -6.22
CA CYS A 55 1.40 -13.52 -5.83
C CYS A 55 0.42 -13.69 -7.00
N GLY A 56 0.69 -13.09 -8.16
CA GLY A 56 -0.08 -13.33 -9.37
C GLY A 56 -1.48 -12.72 -9.38
N PHE A 57 -1.69 -11.62 -8.69
CA PHE A 57 -2.98 -10.94 -8.69
C PHE A 57 -3.18 -10.21 -10.01
N GLU A 58 -4.12 -10.68 -10.82
CA GLU A 58 -4.42 -10.07 -12.12
C GLU A 58 -5.23 -8.78 -11.96
N GLY A 59 -4.92 -7.82 -12.81
CA GLY A 59 -5.67 -6.56 -12.88
C GLY A 59 -5.37 -5.59 -11.76
N VAL A 60 -4.42 -5.90 -10.88
CA VAL A 60 -4.04 -5.01 -9.79
C VAL A 60 -2.83 -4.19 -10.18
N ASN A 61 -2.95 -2.87 -10.03
CA ASN A 61 -1.89 -1.92 -10.29
C ASN A 61 -1.26 -1.50 -8.97
N ILE A 62 -0.05 -1.96 -8.71
CA ILE A 62 0.66 -1.68 -7.47
C ILE A 62 1.76 -0.67 -7.75
N THR A 63 1.69 0.46 -7.06
CA THR A 63 2.74 1.48 -7.11
C THR A 63 3.35 1.62 -5.73
N TYR A 64 4.53 2.18 -5.65
CA TYR A 64 5.17 2.45 -4.36
C TYR A 64 5.99 3.71 -4.44
N THR A 65 6.06 4.43 -3.33
CA THR A 65 6.79 5.68 -3.26
C THR A 65 7.18 5.97 -1.81
N SER A 66 8.29 6.68 -1.65
CA SER A 66 8.69 7.23 -0.35
C SER A 66 8.38 8.74 -0.26
N ASP A 67 7.66 9.27 -1.24
CA ASP A 67 7.20 10.66 -1.24
C ASP A 67 5.74 10.70 -0.79
N ILE A 68 5.50 11.31 0.36
CA ILE A 68 4.15 11.35 0.94
C ILE A 68 3.17 12.13 0.06
N LYS A 69 3.62 13.15 -0.64
CA LYS A 69 2.76 13.92 -1.53
C LYS A 69 2.26 13.07 -2.69
N GLU A 70 3.17 12.31 -3.29
CA GLU A 70 2.81 11.41 -4.36
C GLU A 70 1.86 10.31 -3.88
N ALA A 71 2.13 9.77 -2.69
CA ALA A 71 1.30 8.72 -2.10
C ALA A 71 -0.13 9.19 -1.86
N LEU A 72 -0.31 10.41 -1.42
CA LEU A 72 -1.62 10.95 -1.07
C LEU A 72 -2.36 11.60 -2.23
N THR A 73 -1.67 11.85 -3.35
CA THR A 73 -2.31 12.46 -4.52
C THR A 73 -3.38 11.53 -5.07
N ASP A 74 -4.61 12.05 -5.19
CA ASP A 74 -5.77 11.31 -5.68
C ASP A 74 -6.14 10.07 -4.85
N ALA A 75 -5.58 9.92 -3.66
CA ALA A 75 -5.95 8.82 -2.79
C ALA A 75 -7.31 9.05 -2.16
N LYS A 76 -8.24 8.15 -2.42
CA LYS A 76 -9.57 8.22 -1.85
C LYS A 76 -9.62 7.56 -0.47
N TYR A 77 -8.85 6.51 -0.30
CA TYR A 77 -8.81 5.75 0.96
C TYR A 77 -7.36 5.63 1.42
N ILE A 78 -7.16 5.76 2.70
CA ILE A 78 -5.84 5.69 3.30
C ILE A 78 -5.90 4.76 4.52
N ILE A 79 -5.04 3.74 4.51
CA ILE A 79 -4.86 2.88 5.68
C ILE A 79 -3.50 3.24 6.26
N ASN A 80 -3.50 3.69 7.51
CA ASN A 80 -2.27 4.05 8.20
C ASN A 80 -1.90 2.98 9.22
N SER A 81 -0.92 2.15 8.88
CA SER A 81 -0.38 1.13 9.76
C SER A 81 0.98 1.51 10.29
N GLY A 82 1.56 2.57 9.74
CA GLY A 82 2.88 2.99 10.11
C GLY A 82 2.82 3.99 11.22
N GLY A 83 3.30 3.64 12.37
CA GLY A 83 3.60 4.59 13.40
C GLY A 83 5.07 4.58 13.59
N ALA A 84 5.77 5.64 13.18
CA ALA A 84 6.99 5.94 13.90
C ALA A 84 6.56 6.12 15.36
N PRO A 85 7.24 5.50 16.33
CA PRO A 85 6.89 5.73 17.73
C PRO A 85 6.89 7.24 17.96
N VAL A 86 5.78 7.74 18.44
CA VAL A 86 5.68 9.14 18.80
C VAL A 86 6.67 9.35 19.93
N LYS A 87 7.77 10.03 19.61
CA LYS A 87 8.69 10.40 20.66
C LYS A 87 8.04 11.43 21.54
N PRO A 88 7.96 11.20 22.83
CA PRO A 88 7.56 12.25 23.73
C PRO A 88 8.53 13.42 23.54
N ALA A 89 7.96 14.58 23.45
CA ALA A 89 8.73 15.80 23.26
C ALA A 89 9.76 15.97 24.38
#